data_df991b1e1c25fac68aa1ea0f11e24ce7
#
_entry.id   df991b1e1c25fac68aa1ea0f11e24ce7
#
_cell.length_a   1.000
_cell.length_b   1.000
_cell.length_c   1.000
_cell.angle_alpha   90.00
_cell.angle_beta   90.00
_cell.angle_gamma   90.00
#
_symmetry.space_group_name_H-M   'P 1'
#
loop_
_entity.id
_entity.type
_entity.pdbx_description
1 polymer ?
#
loop_
_entity_poly.entity_id
_entity_poly.type
_entity_poly.pdbx_seq_one_letter_code
_entity_poly.pdbx_strand_id
1 'polypeptide(L)'
;MKTNREEILQSALQLFMSMNYESVSLQMIARSVGLTKTGIFNYYPSKLDLFIAVADRYLFHLQDPGNKFAPSDGSLRDFIDKYVEGVARTMDEIVRLGNIQREKMPGQLANAGYFHLFQQVLFYYPDGKHKLHEWMEKEFRLWCDVIGRSVGCGELREETDIQEAAALFRQVFIGLSYQMSFSDGLDVGILRKRFLYIYGLLKR
;
A
#
# COMPACT_ATOMS: atom_id res chain seq x y z
N MET A 1 18.80 -25.41 -6.65
CA MET A 1 17.76 -24.87 -5.76
C MET A 1 16.46 -24.86 -6.55
N LYS A 2 15.36 -25.35 -6.01
CA LYS A 2 14.09 -25.39 -6.75
C LYS A 2 13.39 -24.04 -6.51
N THR A 3 13.41 -23.16 -7.51
CA THR A 3 12.72 -21.85 -7.46
C THR A 3 11.24 -22.08 -7.19
N ASN A 4 10.68 -21.34 -6.24
CA ASN A 4 9.27 -21.41 -5.89
C ASN A 4 8.50 -20.21 -6.49
N ARG A 5 7.18 -20.29 -6.45
CA ARG A 5 6.28 -19.27 -7.01
C ARG A 5 6.49 -17.89 -6.34
N GLU A 6 6.81 -17.89 -5.05
CA GLU A 6 7.03 -16.66 -4.28
C GLU A 6 8.30 -15.92 -4.73
N GLU A 7 9.41 -16.64 -5.00
CA GLU A 7 10.65 -16.02 -5.51
C GLU A 7 10.42 -15.33 -6.87
N ILE A 8 9.60 -15.94 -7.73
CA ILE A 8 9.23 -15.34 -9.02
C ILE A 8 8.43 -14.06 -8.80
N LEU A 9 7.43 -14.07 -7.90
CA LEU A 9 6.61 -12.89 -7.58
C LEU A 9 7.45 -11.76 -6.98
N GLN A 10 8.35 -12.07 -6.06
CA GLN A 10 9.22 -11.06 -5.44
C GLN A 10 10.17 -10.44 -6.46
N SER A 11 10.78 -11.25 -7.33
CA SER A 11 11.63 -10.72 -8.38
C SER A 11 10.86 -9.89 -9.40
N ALA A 12 9.65 -10.31 -9.77
CA ALA A 12 8.79 -9.54 -10.64
C ALA A 12 8.35 -8.21 -10.01
N LEU A 13 8.01 -8.21 -8.71
CA LEU A 13 7.71 -7.00 -7.95
C LEU A 13 8.84 -5.98 -8.07
N GLN A 14 10.09 -6.38 -7.80
CA GLN A 14 11.25 -5.49 -7.86
C GLN A 14 11.45 -4.88 -9.24
N LEU A 15 11.27 -5.68 -10.30
CA LEU A 15 11.37 -5.19 -11.67
C LEU A 15 10.24 -4.22 -12.02
N PHE A 16 8.98 -4.53 -11.65
CA PHE A 16 7.85 -3.62 -11.88
C PHE A 16 7.89 -2.35 -11.01
N MET A 17 8.55 -2.37 -9.85
CA MET A 17 8.79 -1.18 -9.05
C MET A 17 9.89 -0.28 -9.66
N SER A 18 10.87 -0.86 -10.35
CA SER A 18 12.03 -0.14 -10.88
C SER A 18 11.91 0.24 -12.36
N MET A 19 11.01 -0.39 -13.09
CA MET A 19 10.85 -0.23 -14.54
C MET A 19 9.36 -0.22 -14.94
N ASN A 20 9.04 0.46 -16.05
CA ASN A 20 7.71 0.39 -16.63
C ASN A 20 7.35 -1.04 -17.04
N TYR A 21 6.08 -1.40 -16.92
CA TYR A 21 5.55 -2.69 -17.31
C TYR A 21 6.04 -3.14 -18.70
N GLU A 22 6.01 -2.23 -19.69
CA GLU A 22 6.42 -2.55 -21.06
C GLU A 22 7.89 -2.94 -21.18
N SER A 23 8.76 -2.32 -20.39
CA SER A 23 10.20 -2.59 -20.38
C SER A 23 10.59 -3.88 -19.66
N VAL A 24 9.73 -4.39 -18.76
CA VAL A 24 9.95 -5.66 -18.08
C VAL A 24 9.60 -6.82 -19.02
N SER A 25 10.50 -7.81 -19.12
CA SER A 25 10.26 -9.03 -19.87
C SER A 25 10.28 -10.28 -19.00
N LEU A 26 9.52 -11.32 -19.37
CA LEU A 26 9.58 -12.62 -18.69
C LEU A 26 10.99 -13.22 -18.67
N GLN A 27 11.81 -12.90 -19.67
CA GLN A 27 13.20 -13.36 -19.71
C GLN A 27 14.07 -12.69 -18.62
N MET A 28 13.84 -11.39 -18.35
CA MET A 28 14.53 -10.70 -17.25
C MET A 28 14.17 -11.32 -15.91
N ILE A 29 12.87 -11.58 -15.69
CA ILE A 29 12.38 -12.22 -14.47
C ILE A 29 12.93 -13.64 -14.32
N ALA A 30 12.92 -14.43 -15.41
CA ALA A 30 13.47 -15.78 -15.43
C ALA A 30 14.96 -15.79 -15.03
N ARG A 31 15.76 -14.89 -15.61
CA ARG A 31 17.20 -14.79 -15.30
C ARG A 31 17.46 -14.43 -13.84
N SER A 32 16.66 -13.54 -13.24
CA SER A 32 16.85 -13.11 -11.86
C SER A 32 16.60 -14.22 -10.83
N VAL A 33 15.81 -15.23 -11.18
CA VAL A 33 15.49 -16.40 -10.34
C VAL A 33 16.15 -17.70 -10.81
N GLY A 34 17.08 -17.63 -11.77
CA GLY A 34 17.81 -18.78 -12.26
C GLY A 34 16.97 -19.75 -13.12
N LEU A 35 15.88 -19.27 -13.73
CA LEU A 35 15.03 -20.04 -14.62
C LEU A 35 15.25 -19.68 -16.10
N THR A 36 14.82 -20.58 -16.99
CA THR A 36 14.62 -20.25 -18.40
C THR A 36 13.30 -19.53 -18.63
N LYS A 37 13.14 -18.84 -19.75
CA LYS A 37 11.85 -18.24 -20.14
C LYS A 37 10.74 -19.28 -20.19
N THR A 38 11.00 -20.47 -20.71
CA THR A 38 10.04 -21.59 -20.70
C THR A 38 9.69 -22.05 -19.29
N GLY A 39 10.65 -22.02 -18.36
CA GLY A 39 10.42 -22.35 -16.94
C GLY A 39 9.42 -21.41 -16.27
N ILE A 40 9.43 -20.11 -16.61
CA ILE A 40 8.46 -19.14 -16.07
C ILE A 40 7.04 -19.43 -16.57
N PHE A 41 6.85 -19.84 -17.81
CA PHE A 41 5.53 -20.15 -18.36
C PHE A 41 4.82 -21.29 -17.64
N ASN A 42 5.54 -22.18 -16.94
CA ASN A 42 4.94 -23.22 -16.08
C ASN A 42 4.27 -22.64 -14.82
N TYR A 43 4.61 -21.42 -14.43
CA TYR A 43 4.05 -20.72 -13.27
C TYR A 43 3.05 -19.64 -13.67
N TYR A 44 3.36 -18.90 -14.74
CA TYR A 44 2.55 -17.77 -15.22
C TYR A 44 2.48 -17.81 -16.75
N PRO A 45 1.27 -17.97 -17.33
CA PRO A 45 1.07 -18.10 -18.77
C PRO A 45 1.53 -16.88 -19.58
N SER A 46 1.47 -15.70 -18.97
CA SER A 46 1.88 -14.44 -19.62
C SER A 46 2.53 -13.46 -18.64
N LYS A 47 3.13 -12.39 -19.17
CA LYS A 47 3.60 -11.25 -18.37
C LYS A 47 2.44 -10.57 -17.62
N LEU A 48 1.28 -10.51 -18.25
CA LEU A 48 0.09 -9.91 -17.65
C LEU A 48 -0.39 -10.73 -16.45
N ASP A 49 -0.47 -12.05 -16.54
CA ASP A 49 -0.86 -12.91 -15.42
C ASP A 49 0.10 -12.76 -14.23
N LEU A 50 1.40 -12.63 -14.52
CA LEU A 50 2.40 -12.38 -13.48
C LEU A 50 2.25 -10.99 -12.87
N PHE A 51 1.97 -9.96 -13.68
CA PHE A 51 1.74 -8.60 -13.19
C PHE A 51 0.48 -8.53 -12.31
N ILE A 52 -0.62 -9.17 -12.72
CA ILE A 52 -1.84 -9.29 -11.93
C ILE A 52 -1.54 -9.95 -10.58
N ALA A 53 -0.83 -11.07 -10.58
CA ALA A 53 -0.47 -11.78 -9.35
C ALA A 53 0.41 -10.94 -8.41
N VAL A 54 1.33 -10.13 -8.96
CA VAL A 54 2.14 -9.17 -8.20
C VAL A 54 1.27 -8.08 -7.58
N ALA A 55 0.39 -7.46 -8.38
CA ALA A 55 -0.51 -6.41 -7.91
C ALA A 55 -1.48 -6.93 -6.84
N ASP A 56 -2.08 -8.11 -7.06
CA ASP A 56 -2.99 -8.72 -6.08
C ASP A 56 -2.29 -9.01 -4.75
N ARG A 57 -1.08 -9.59 -4.81
CA ARG A 57 -0.34 -10.01 -3.61
C ARG A 57 0.25 -8.84 -2.84
N TYR A 58 0.98 -7.96 -3.51
CA TYR A 58 1.81 -6.95 -2.86
C TYR A 58 1.18 -5.56 -2.82
N LEU A 59 0.10 -5.33 -3.57
CA LEU A 59 -0.62 -4.08 -3.52
C LEU A 59 -1.97 -4.29 -2.85
N PHE A 60 -2.90 -4.98 -3.47
CA PHE A 60 -4.28 -5.07 -2.95
C PHE A 60 -4.37 -5.87 -1.65
N HIS A 61 -3.71 -7.02 -1.54
CA HIS A 61 -3.74 -7.81 -0.30
C HIS A 61 -2.99 -7.12 0.85
N LEU A 62 -1.81 -6.56 0.58
CA LEU A 62 -0.99 -5.90 1.59
C LEU A 62 -1.64 -4.62 2.12
N GLN A 63 -2.35 -3.89 1.26
CA GLN A 63 -3.02 -2.64 1.60
C GLN A 63 -4.50 -2.82 1.98
N ASP A 64 -5.04 -4.04 1.93
CA ASP A 64 -6.42 -4.25 2.37
C ASP A 64 -6.57 -3.83 3.84
N PRO A 65 -7.55 -2.97 4.18
CA PRO A 65 -7.72 -2.48 5.54
C PRO A 65 -7.83 -3.59 6.60
N GLY A 66 -8.43 -4.73 6.25
CA GLY A 66 -8.56 -5.89 7.14
C GLY A 66 -7.22 -6.58 7.45
N ASN A 67 -6.23 -6.47 6.54
CA ASN A 67 -4.89 -7.02 6.74
C ASN A 67 -3.94 -5.98 7.37
N LYS A 68 -4.14 -4.71 7.04
CA LYS A 68 -3.25 -3.62 7.41
C LYS A 68 -3.50 -3.11 8.84
N PHE A 69 -4.76 -3.05 9.26
CA PHE A 69 -5.14 -2.47 10.53
C PHE A 69 -5.75 -3.50 11.47
N ALA A 70 -5.34 -3.47 12.74
CA ALA A 70 -5.98 -4.27 13.76
C ALA A 70 -7.43 -3.78 13.99
N PRO A 71 -8.40 -4.68 14.25
CA PRO A 71 -9.74 -4.28 14.64
C PRO A 71 -9.72 -3.30 15.81
N SER A 72 -10.57 -2.29 15.76
CA SER A 72 -10.66 -1.29 16.83
C SER A 72 -12.13 -1.02 17.17
N ASP A 73 -12.50 -1.45 18.38
CA ASP A 73 -13.78 -1.10 19.01
C ASP A 73 -13.62 0.13 19.91
N GLY A 74 -12.40 0.68 19.96
CA GLY A 74 -12.02 1.81 20.82
C GLY A 74 -12.34 3.19 20.19
N SER A 75 -11.79 4.19 20.80
CA SER A 75 -11.90 5.60 20.41
C SER A 75 -11.24 5.88 19.06
N LEU A 76 -11.57 7.04 18.45
CA LEU A 76 -10.82 7.54 17.29
C LEU A 76 -9.34 7.72 17.62
N ARG A 77 -9.04 8.13 18.84
CA ARG A 77 -7.67 8.27 19.33
C ARG A 77 -6.91 6.94 19.25
N ASP A 78 -7.49 5.86 19.77
CA ASP A 78 -6.88 4.52 19.74
C ASP A 78 -6.76 4.00 18.31
N PHE A 79 -7.75 4.28 17.47
CA PHE A 79 -7.70 3.91 16.06
C PHE A 79 -6.56 4.62 15.32
N ILE A 80 -6.32 5.90 15.58
CA ILE A 80 -5.19 6.64 14.99
C ILE A 80 -3.87 5.93 15.30
N ASP A 81 -3.64 5.51 16.54
CA ASP A 81 -2.42 4.83 16.92
C ASP A 81 -2.28 3.48 16.21
N LYS A 82 -3.34 2.66 16.17
CA LYS A 82 -3.37 1.39 15.42
C LYS A 82 -3.19 1.57 13.91
N TYR A 83 -3.76 2.64 13.35
CA TYR A 83 -3.60 2.97 11.93
C TYR A 83 -2.13 3.28 11.62
N VAL A 84 -1.50 4.14 12.40
CA VAL A 84 -0.08 4.52 12.23
C VAL A 84 0.84 3.30 12.37
N GLU A 85 0.58 2.43 13.34
CA GLU A 85 1.31 1.16 13.49
C GLU A 85 1.13 0.24 12.28
N GLY A 86 -0.09 0.13 11.75
CA GLY A 86 -0.38 -0.63 10.53
C GLY A 86 0.37 -0.08 9.31
N VAL A 87 0.41 1.24 9.17
CA VAL A 87 1.20 1.90 8.12
C VAL A 87 2.68 1.59 8.27
N ALA A 88 3.24 1.71 9.49
CA ALA A 88 4.65 1.41 9.76
C ALA A 88 5.01 -0.02 9.36
N ARG A 89 4.21 -1.01 9.80
CA ARG A 89 4.42 -2.43 9.43
C ARG A 89 4.38 -2.65 7.92
N THR A 90 3.45 -2.01 7.22
CA THR A 90 3.34 -2.12 5.76
C THR A 90 4.56 -1.52 5.06
N MET A 91 5.06 -0.38 5.53
CA MET A 91 6.27 0.24 5.01
C MET A 91 7.51 -0.65 5.20
N ASP A 92 7.68 -1.22 6.39
CA ASP A 92 8.78 -2.15 6.67
C ASP A 92 8.73 -3.37 5.73
N GLU A 93 7.53 -3.88 5.45
CA GLU A 93 7.34 -4.99 4.52
C GLU A 93 7.70 -4.58 3.08
N ILE A 94 7.27 -3.40 2.60
CA ILE A 94 7.61 -2.87 1.27
C ILE A 94 9.13 -2.70 1.13
N VAL A 95 9.78 -2.11 2.14
CA VAL A 95 11.25 -1.94 2.16
C VAL A 95 11.93 -3.31 2.13
N ARG A 96 11.48 -4.25 2.94
CA ARG A 96 12.02 -5.61 2.98
C ARG A 96 11.90 -6.32 1.63
N LEU A 97 10.74 -6.23 0.98
CA LEU A 97 10.49 -6.81 -0.34
C LEU A 97 11.32 -6.14 -1.45
N GLY A 98 11.48 -4.82 -1.37
CA GLY A 98 12.33 -4.05 -2.30
C GLY A 98 13.83 -4.30 -2.12
N ASN A 99 14.27 -4.63 -0.90
CA ASN A 99 15.67 -4.78 -0.53
C ASN A 99 16.26 -6.19 -0.76
N ILE A 100 15.51 -7.16 -1.25
CA ILE A 100 16.01 -8.53 -1.47
C ILE A 100 17.18 -8.58 -2.46
N GLN A 101 17.33 -7.53 -3.30
CA GLN A 101 18.55 -7.28 -4.10
C GLN A 101 19.21 -5.97 -3.67
N ARG A 102 19.77 -5.93 -2.47
CA ARG A 102 20.37 -4.75 -1.81
C ARG A 102 21.34 -3.91 -2.66
N GLU A 103 21.88 -4.48 -3.73
CA GLU A 103 22.85 -3.78 -4.61
C GLU A 103 22.19 -2.91 -5.69
N LYS A 104 20.88 -3.04 -5.95
CA LYS A 104 20.23 -2.40 -7.10
C LYS A 104 19.17 -1.35 -6.79
N MET A 105 18.62 -1.32 -5.56
CA MET A 105 17.59 -0.35 -5.19
C MET A 105 17.78 0.08 -3.72
N PRO A 106 18.33 1.29 -3.45
CA PRO A 106 18.35 1.85 -2.11
C PRO A 106 16.95 1.85 -1.50
N GLY A 107 16.82 1.58 -0.19
CA GLY A 107 15.53 1.55 0.52
C GLY A 107 14.71 2.83 0.35
N GLN A 108 15.37 3.95 0.12
CA GLN A 108 14.75 5.25 -0.21
C GLN A 108 13.93 5.22 -1.51
N LEU A 109 14.33 4.42 -2.50
CA LEU A 109 13.61 4.27 -3.77
C LEU A 109 12.46 3.23 -3.70
N ALA A 110 12.39 2.42 -2.64
CA ALA A 110 11.34 1.40 -2.52
C ALA A 110 9.94 2.04 -2.45
N ASN A 111 9.77 3.14 -1.70
CA ASN A 111 8.49 3.85 -1.63
C ASN A 111 8.12 4.50 -2.95
N ALA A 112 9.04 5.17 -3.64
CA ALA A 112 8.81 5.75 -4.95
C ALA A 112 8.45 4.67 -5.99
N GLY A 113 9.17 3.54 -5.99
CA GLY A 113 8.87 2.38 -6.83
C GLY A 113 7.51 1.77 -6.53
N TYR A 114 7.07 1.79 -5.28
CA TYR A 114 5.75 1.30 -4.91
C TYR A 114 4.63 2.18 -5.46
N PHE A 115 4.77 3.51 -5.40
CA PHE A 115 3.83 4.42 -6.06
C PHE A 115 3.85 4.26 -7.59
N HIS A 116 5.03 4.00 -8.17
CA HIS A 116 5.13 3.68 -9.58
C HIS A 116 4.34 2.40 -9.95
N LEU A 117 4.38 1.36 -9.11
CA LEU A 117 3.55 0.16 -9.30
C LEU A 117 2.05 0.49 -9.26
N PHE A 118 1.60 1.34 -8.31
CA PHE A 118 0.20 1.78 -8.27
C PHE A 118 -0.25 2.44 -9.58
N GLN A 119 0.59 3.32 -10.14
CA GLN A 119 0.28 3.98 -11.41
C GLN A 119 0.18 2.98 -12.57
N GLN A 120 1.05 1.97 -12.61
CA GLN A 120 0.99 0.93 -13.64
C GLN A 120 -0.29 0.09 -13.57
N VAL A 121 -0.87 -0.11 -12.38
CA VAL A 121 -2.15 -0.81 -12.22
C VAL A 121 -3.27 -0.10 -12.97
N LEU A 122 -3.29 1.23 -13.01
CA LEU A 122 -4.30 1.99 -13.77
C LEU A 122 -4.32 1.65 -15.27
N PHE A 123 -3.15 1.32 -15.83
CA PHE A 123 -2.98 1.13 -17.28
C PHE A 123 -2.97 -0.34 -17.69
N TYR A 124 -2.46 -1.24 -16.87
CA TYR A 124 -2.16 -2.62 -17.25
C TYR A 124 -2.95 -3.68 -16.49
N TYR A 125 -3.47 -3.36 -15.30
CA TYR A 125 -4.32 -4.31 -14.57
C TYR A 125 -5.73 -4.31 -15.18
N PRO A 126 -6.33 -5.48 -15.48
CA PRO A 126 -7.70 -5.54 -15.96
C PRO A 126 -8.65 -4.84 -15.00
N ASP A 127 -9.39 -3.87 -15.50
CA ASP A 127 -10.29 -3.02 -14.69
C ASP A 127 -9.59 -2.33 -13.48
N GLY A 128 -8.30 -1.97 -13.65
CA GLY A 128 -7.44 -1.44 -12.58
C GLY A 128 -8.00 -0.19 -11.91
N LYS A 129 -8.67 0.69 -12.67
CA LYS A 129 -9.34 1.87 -12.13
C LYS A 129 -10.44 1.50 -11.12
N HIS A 130 -11.29 0.55 -11.47
CA HIS A 130 -12.36 0.07 -10.59
C HIS A 130 -11.79 -0.60 -9.34
N LYS A 131 -10.79 -1.47 -9.52
CA LYS A 131 -10.12 -2.17 -8.42
C LYS A 131 -9.47 -1.22 -7.41
N LEU A 132 -8.81 -0.18 -7.90
CA LEU A 132 -8.23 0.87 -7.04
C LEU A 132 -9.31 1.69 -6.33
N HIS A 133 -10.41 1.99 -7.03
CA HIS A 133 -11.54 2.69 -6.43
C HIS A 133 -12.17 1.87 -5.31
N GLU A 134 -12.46 0.59 -5.53
CA GLU A 134 -12.99 -0.31 -4.49
C GLU A 134 -12.09 -0.37 -3.25
N TRP A 135 -10.77 -0.45 -3.48
CA TRP A 135 -9.81 -0.44 -2.38
C TRP A 135 -9.84 0.87 -1.59
N MET A 136 -9.85 2.02 -2.30
CA MET A 136 -9.95 3.34 -1.67
C MET A 136 -11.26 3.51 -0.89
N GLU A 137 -12.37 2.98 -1.40
CA GLU A 137 -13.66 3.05 -0.76
C GLU A 137 -13.75 2.19 0.52
N LYS A 138 -13.07 1.04 0.55
CA LYS A 138 -12.98 0.24 1.79
C LYS A 138 -12.30 1.00 2.92
N GLU A 139 -11.19 1.69 2.62
CA GLU A 139 -10.47 2.48 3.61
C GLU A 139 -11.29 3.70 4.05
N PHE A 140 -12.00 4.35 3.12
CA PHE A 140 -12.88 5.48 3.44
C PHE A 140 -14.00 5.08 4.40
N ARG A 141 -14.69 3.97 4.11
CA ARG A 141 -15.73 3.46 5.00
C ARG A 141 -15.20 3.14 6.39
N LEU A 142 -14.01 2.55 6.50
CA LEU A 142 -13.38 2.28 7.79
C LEU A 142 -13.22 3.56 8.63
N TRP A 143 -12.75 4.64 8.03
CA TRP A 143 -12.64 5.95 8.70
C TRP A 143 -14.01 6.49 9.08
N CYS A 144 -15.01 6.45 8.19
CA CYS A 144 -16.38 6.90 8.49
C CYS A 144 -16.98 6.14 9.67
N ASP A 145 -16.80 4.81 9.71
CA ASP A 145 -17.33 3.96 10.77
C ASP A 145 -16.72 4.30 12.14
N VAL A 146 -15.40 4.51 12.19
CA VAL A 146 -14.71 4.88 13.43
C VAL A 146 -15.12 6.26 13.89
N ILE A 147 -15.13 7.26 13.02
CA ILE A 147 -15.51 8.62 13.33
C ILE A 147 -16.98 8.67 13.78
N GLY A 148 -17.88 7.96 13.06
CA GLY A 148 -19.30 7.89 13.42
C GLY A 148 -19.54 7.32 14.83
N ARG A 149 -18.83 6.23 15.20
CA ARG A 149 -18.89 5.70 16.56
C ARG A 149 -18.37 6.71 17.60
N SER A 150 -17.30 7.43 17.28
CA SER A 150 -16.70 8.41 18.18
C SER A 150 -17.59 9.65 18.37
N VAL A 151 -18.37 10.03 17.37
CA VAL A 151 -19.45 11.04 17.52
C VAL A 151 -20.56 10.48 18.40
N GLY A 152 -21.04 9.26 18.13
CA GLY A 152 -22.13 8.64 18.86
C GLY A 152 -21.86 8.40 20.35
N CYS A 153 -20.60 8.16 20.75
CA CYS A 153 -20.22 8.01 22.14
C CYS A 153 -19.78 9.33 22.82
N GLY A 154 -19.82 10.46 22.12
CA GLY A 154 -19.49 11.77 22.65
C GLY A 154 -17.99 12.07 22.79
N GLU A 155 -17.11 11.28 22.18
CA GLU A 155 -15.68 11.57 22.08
C GLU A 155 -15.43 12.78 21.16
N LEU A 156 -16.17 12.87 20.06
CA LEU A 156 -16.11 13.96 19.11
C LEU A 156 -17.35 14.86 19.27
N ARG A 157 -17.22 16.08 18.76
CA ARG A 157 -18.34 17.04 18.72
C ARG A 157 -19.48 16.50 17.87
N GLU A 158 -20.72 16.73 18.30
CA GLU A 158 -21.93 16.24 17.64
C GLU A 158 -22.11 16.79 16.21
N GLU A 159 -21.66 18.01 15.98
CA GLU A 159 -21.68 18.68 14.67
C GLU A 159 -20.57 18.23 13.71
N THR A 160 -19.75 17.24 14.07
CA THR A 160 -18.67 16.75 13.21
C THR A 160 -19.24 16.14 11.93
N ASP A 161 -18.85 16.70 10.78
CA ASP A 161 -19.12 16.06 9.48
C ASP A 161 -18.22 14.84 9.32
N ILE A 162 -18.83 13.66 9.39
CA ILE A 162 -18.14 12.37 9.39
C ILE A 162 -17.40 12.15 8.07
N GLN A 163 -18.01 12.52 6.93
CA GLN A 163 -17.43 12.29 5.61
C GLN A 163 -16.25 13.22 5.34
N GLU A 164 -16.39 14.50 5.68
CA GLU A 164 -15.30 15.47 5.54
C GLU A 164 -14.13 15.14 6.48
N ALA A 165 -14.41 14.75 7.71
CA ALA A 165 -13.36 14.32 8.64
C ALA A 165 -12.61 13.07 8.14
N ALA A 166 -13.33 12.06 7.62
CA ALA A 166 -12.74 10.88 7.02
C ALA A 166 -11.89 11.23 5.79
N ALA A 167 -12.38 12.12 4.93
CA ALA A 167 -11.65 12.60 3.77
C ALA A 167 -10.34 13.29 4.16
N LEU A 168 -10.35 14.14 5.20
CA LEU A 168 -9.15 14.83 5.70
C LEU A 168 -8.08 13.86 6.19
N PHE A 169 -8.44 12.84 7.01
CA PHE A 169 -7.47 11.83 7.46
C PHE A 169 -6.82 11.11 6.27
N ARG A 170 -7.62 10.68 5.29
CA ARG A 170 -7.11 10.02 4.08
C ARG A 170 -6.22 10.91 3.24
N GLN A 171 -6.64 12.14 2.98
CA GLN A 171 -5.88 13.11 2.17
C GLN A 171 -4.54 13.44 2.81
N VAL A 172 -4.50 13.59 4.14
CA VAL A 172 -3.24 13.79 4.86
C VAL A 172 -2.33 12.58 4.74
N PHE A 173 -2.84 11.35 4.89
CA PHE A 173 -2.05 10.14 4.71
C PHE A 173 -1.49 10.02 3.29
N ILE A 174 -2.35 10.12 2.27
CA ILE A 174 -1.96 9.98 0.87
C ILE A 174 -0.99 11.11 0.47
N GLY A 175 -1.29 12.35 0.84
CA GLY A 175 -0.46 13.51 0.53
C GLY A 175 0.94 13.41 1.15
N LEU A 176 1.05 13.06 2.44
CA LEU A 176 2.33 12.85 3.10
C LEU A 176 3.10 11.67 2.50
N SER A 177 2.42 10.55 2.28
CA SER A 177 3.04 9.35 1.69
C SER A 177 3.63 9.64 0.32
N TYR A 178 2.87 10.33 -0.54
CA TYR A 178 3.31 10.72 -1.88
C TYR A 178 4.45 11.73 -1.81
N GLN A 179 4.29 12.83 -1.05
CA GLN A 179 5.31 13.86 -0.92
C GLN A 179 6.64 13.30 -0.41
N MET A 180 6.59 12.46 0.63
CA MET A 180 7.78 11.89 1.25
C MET A 180 8.39 10.74 0.44
N SER A 181 7.67 10.17 -0.54
CA SER A 181 8.24 9.17 -1.46
C SER A 181 9.35 9.75 -2.35
N PHE A 182 9.43 11.07 -2.49
CA PHE A 182 10.52 11.75 -3.21
C PHE A 182 11.77 11.96 -2.36
N SER A 183 11.75 11.57 -1.08
CA SER A 183 12.90 11.67 -0.16
C SER A 183 13.12 10.33 0.56
N ASP A 184 13.09 10.31 1.87
CA ASP A 184 13.42 9.14 2.69
C ASP A 184 12.22 8.19 2.96
N GLY A 185 11.07 8.46 2.38
CA GLY A 185 9.82 7.75 2.64
C GLY A 185 9.00 8.39 3.76
N LEU A 186 7.80 7.87 3.99
CA LEU A 186 6.86 8.42 4.97
C LEU A 186 7.41 8.33 6.40
N ASP A 187 7.51 9.48 7.07
CA ASP A 187 7.75 9.56 8.52
C ASP A 187 6.41 9.35 9.26
N VAL A 188 6.26 8.18 9.87
CA VAL A 188 5.04 7.83 10.62
C VAL A 188 4.84 8.68 11.87
N GLY A 189 5.90 9.26 12.44
CA GLY A 189 5.81 10.21 13.54
C GLY A 189 5.17 11.53 13.10
N ILE A 190 5.53 12.02 11.91
CA ILE A 190 4.88 13.18 11.30
C ILE A 190 3.42 12.86 10.98
N LEU A 191 3.13 11.70 10.40
CA LEU A 191 1.75 11.27 10.13
C LEU A 191 0.91 11.26 11.41
N ARG A 192 1.42 10.62 12.47
CA ARG A 192 0.76 10.59 13.79
C ARG A 192 0.50 12.00 14.34
N LYS A 193 1.49 12.87 14.25
CA LYS A 193 1.35 14.28 14.70
C LYS A 193 0.24 15.00 13.94
N ARG A 194 0.13 14.82 12.63
CA ARG A 194 -0.93 15.43 11.81
C ARG A 194 -2.31 14.87 12.17
N PHE A 195 -2.42 13.58 12.32
CA PHE A 195 -3.68 12.93 12.73
C PHE A 195 -4.14 13.39 14.11
N LEU A 196 -3.22 13.48 15.06
CA LEU A 196 -3.56 13.99 16.39
C LEU A 196 -3.94 15.46 16.40
N TYR A 197 -3.39 16.25 15.49
CA TYR A 197 -3.82 17.64 15.32
C TYR A 197 -5.27 17.71 14.81
N ILE A 198 -5.62 16.93 13.77
CA ILE A 198 -7.01 16.84 13.28
C ILE A 198 -7.94 16.36 14.41
N TYR A 199 -7.57 15.29 15.09
CA TYR A 199 -8.33 14.79 16.23
C TYR A 199 -8.59 15.89 17.29
N GLY A 200 -7.57 16.68 17.62
CA GLY A 200 -7.68 17.80 18.56
C GLY A 200 -8.67 18.89 18.13
N LEU A 201 -8.87 19.06 16.81
CA LEU A 201 -9.88 19.97 16.27
C LEU A 201 -11.29 19.40 16.32
N LEU A 202 -11.45 18.08 16.34
CA LEU A 202 -12.74 17.38 16.29
C LEU A 202 -13.25 16.97 17.68
N LYS A 203 -12.36 16.76 18.64
CA LYS A 203 -12.74 16.29 19.98
C LYS A 203 -13.64 17.29 20.71
N ARG A 204 -14.50 16.77 21.56
CA ARG A 204 -15.38 17.54 22.43
C ARG A 204 -14.61 18.26 23.52
#